data_7f671689a6fe38e10fe94e36fe74791b
#
_entry.id   7f671689a6fe38e10fe94e36fe74791b
#
_cell.length_a   1.000
_cell.length_b   1.000
_cell.length_c   1.000
_cell.angle_alpha   90.00
_cell.angle_beta   90.00
_cell.angle_gamma   90.00
#
_symmetry.space_group_name_H-M   'P 1'
#
loop_
_entity.id
_entity.type
_entity.pdbx_description
1 polymer ?
#
loop_
_entity_poly.entity_id
_entity_poly.type
_entity_poly.pdbx_seq_one_letter_code
_entity_poly.pdbx_strand_id
1 'polypeptide(L)'
;MAQAITLNICHLYPDLMDTYGDRGNIITLVKRCQWRGIDVKVSEVSIGDSLEDLDPDFYFFGGGQDRQQIIVGQDLQKKAKDLKKDVDDGAVLLSICGGYQLLQNYFKTLDGTEIKGIGLFDAYTQGSTQRMIGNLLVEINPSIILSLPRKRESITGPRIKSGITELIGFENHSGKTYLGSNLQPLGTVTRGFGNNGEDKTEGAIYKNAFGCYLHGSLLPKNPHFADYLIVKSIERRYGKSASWRKLKPLDDSIEWQTHWSAVNRIPQV
;
A
#
# COMPACT_ATOMS: atom_id res chain seq x y z
N MET A 1 -21.83 -18.27 -20.15
CA MET A 1 -21.14 -18.44 -18.85
C MET A 1 -20.36 -17.15 -18.57
N ALA A 2 -20.44 -16.58 -17.39
CA ALA A 2 -19.64 -15.40 -17.05
C ALA A 2 -18.16 -15.83 -17.06
N GLN A 3 -17.29 -15.04 -17.71
CA GLN A 3 -15.86 -15.30 -17.75
C GLN A 3 -15.32 -15.28 -16.30
N ALA A 4 -14.59 -16.33 -15.90
CA ALA A 4 -13.93 -16.36 -14.61
C ALA A 4 -12.92 -15.21 -14.52
N ILE A 5 -12.95 -14.46 -13.42
CA ILE A 5 -12.02 -13.37 -13.17
C ILE A 5 -10.77 -13.98 -12.51
N THR A 6 -9.61 -13.69 -13.06
CA THR A 6 -8.30 -14.08 -12.49
C THR A 6 -7.46 -12.83 -12.33
N LEU A 7 -6.82 -12.66 -11.16
CA LEU A 7 -5.86 -11.59 -10.90
C LEU A 7 -4.46 -12.16 -10.71
N ASN A 8 -3.48 -11.51 -11.32
CA ASN A 8 -2.06 -11.80 -11.15
C ASN A 8 -1.46 -10.82 -10.14
N ILE A 9 -0.98 -11.33 -9.03
CA ILE A 9 -0.30 -10.56 -7.98
C ILE A 9 1.18 -10.89 -8.02
N CYS A 10 2.04 -9.87 -8.08
CA CYS A 10 3.48 -9.99 -7.95
C CYS A 10 3.92 -9.50 -6.57
N HIS A 11 4.53 -10.39 -5.78
CA HIS A 11 5.15 -10.07 -4.49
C HIS A 11 6.65 -9.83 -4.70
N LEU A 12 7.09 -8.59 -4.56
CA LEU A 12 8.48 -8.19 -4.75
C LEU A 12 9.29 -8.48 -3.48
N TYR A 13 10.36 -9.24 -3.62
CA TYR A 13 11.37 -9.54 -2.60
C TYR A 13 10.80 -10.06 -1.27
N PRO A 14 9.93 -11.09 -1.28
CA PRO A 14 9.27 -11.58 -0.06
C PRO A 14 10.25 -12.05 1.02
N ASP A 15 11.45 -12.52 0.62
CA ASP A 15 12.47 -13.02 1.55
C ASP A 15 13.23 -11.93 2.29
N LEU A 16 13.26 -10.70 1.75
CA LEU A 16 14.05 -9.58 2.27
C LEU A 16 13.18 -8.42 2.75
N MET A 17 11.95 -8.29 2.21
CA MET A 17 11.09 -7.14 2.40
C MET A 17 9.71 -7.58 2.94
N ASP A 18 9.71 -8.16 4.15
CA ASP A 18 8.49 -8.65 4.84
C ASP A 18 8.50 -8.29 6.33
N THR A 19 8.91 -7.06 6.64
CA THR A 19 9.03 -6.58 8.02
C THR A 19 7.63 -6.34 8.63
N TYR A 20 7.46 -6.64 9.92
CA TYR A 20 6.23 -6.44 10.70
C TYR A 20 4.97 -7.14 10.14
N GLY A 21 5.16 -8.27 9.43
CA GLY A 21 4.05 -9.08 8.93
C GLY A 21 3.38 -8.51 7.68
N ASP A 22 4.10 -7.75 6.87
CA ASP A 22 3.56 -7.14 5.65
C ASP A 22 3.00 -8.17 4.64
N ARG A 23 3.48 -9.44 4.68
CA ARG A 23 2.89 -10.56 3.93
C ARG A 23 1.39 -10.76 4.20
N GLY A 24 0.89 -10.32 5.36
CA GLY A 24 -0.53 -10.34 5.67
C GLY A 24 -1.38 -9.51 4.69
N ASN A 25 -0.79 -8.54 3.99
CA ASN A 25 -1.47 -7.80 2.92
C ASN A 25 -1.77 -8.70 1.72
N ILE A 26 -0.80 -9.52 1.29
CA ILE A 26 -1.00 -10.52 0.22
C ILE A 26 -2.07 -11.52 0.63
N ILE A 27 -1.99 -12.08 1.84
CA ILE A 27 -2.97 -13.04 2.35
C ILE A 27 -4.38 -12.44 2.32
N THR A 28 -4.52 -11.18 2.73
CA THR A 28 -5.81 -10.47 2.72
C THR A 28 -6.36 -10.34 1.30
N LEU A 29 -5.55 -9.88 0.35
CA LEU A 29 -5.97 -9.73 -1.05
C LEU A 29 -6.42 -11.08 -1.64
N VAL A 30 -5.60 -12.12 -1.46
CA VAL A 30 -5.91 -13.48 -1.95
C VAL A 30 -7.21 -14.00 -1.34
N LYS A 31 -7.38 -13.92 -0.02
CA LYS A 31 -8.60 -14.40 0.64
C LYS A 31 -9.84 -13.62 0.25
N ARG A 32 -9.75 -12.29 0.18
CA ARG A 32 -10.88 -11.44 -0.24
C ARG A 32 -11.30 -11.71 -1.70
N CYS A 33 -10.36 -12.03 -2.57
CA CYS A 33 -10.64 -12.48 -3.94
C CYS A 33 -11.31 -13.87 -3.94
N GLN A 34 -10.71 -14.85 -3.25
CA GLN A 34 -11.24 -16.22 -3.19
C GLN A 34 -12.67 -16.29 -2.64
N TRP A 35 -12.98 -15.52 -1.58
CA TRP A 35 -14.34 -15.44 -1.02
C TRP A 35 -15.37 -14.88 -2.01
N ARG A 36 -14.90 -14.20 -3.06
CA ARG A 36 -15.74 -13.66 -4.14
C ARG A 36 -15.74 -14.50 -5.42
N GLY A 37 -15.06 -15.66 -5.41
CA GLY A 37 -14.92 -16.51 -6.60
C GLY A 37 -14.02 -15.90 -7.66
N ILE A 38 -13.05 -15.06 -7.25
CA ILE A 38 -12.01 -14.51 -8.11
C ILE A 38 -10.76 -15.37 -7.91
N ASP A 39 -10.23 -15.93 -9.00
CA ASP A 39 -8.98 -16.68 -9.00
C ASP A 39 -7.80 -15.75 -8.84
N VAL A 40 -6.78 -16.17 -8.08
CA VAL A 40 -5.57 -15.38 -7.87
C VAL A 40 -4.34 -16.24 -8.13
N LYS A 41 -3.43 -15.70 -8.93
CA LYS A 41 -2.07 -16.23 -9.08
C LYS A 41 -1.12 -15.28 -8.36
N VAL A 42 -0.30 -15.81 -7.46
CA VAL A 42 0.75 -15.05 -6.78
C VAL A 42 2.09 -15.51 -7.32
N SER A 43 2.84 -14.59 -7.90
CA SER A 43 4.24 -14.79 -8.31
C SER A 43 5.13 -14.06 -7.34
N GLU A 44 6.18 -14.70 -6.86
CA GLU A 44 7.21 -14.10 -6.03
C GLU A 44 8.41 -13.73 -6.92
N VAL A 45 8.95 -12.53 -6.74
CA VAL A 45 10.11 -12.02 -7.49
C VAL A 45 11.17 -11.59 -6.50
N SER A 46 12.30 -12.28 -6.52
CA SER A 46 13.44 -12.08 -5.64
C SER A 46 14.65 -11.48 -6.37
N ILE A 47 15.82 -11.47 -5.72
CA ILE A 47 17.07 -11.00 -6.31
C ILE A 47 17.42 -11.87 -7.53
N GLY A 48 17.72 -11.22 -8.64
CA GLY A 48 18.12 -11.89 -9.89
C GLY A 48 16.96 -12.32 -10.79
N ASP A 49 15.72 -12.36 -10.30
CA ASP A 49 14.55 -12.69 -11.12
C ASP A 49 14.19 -11.54 -12.06
N SER A 50 13.44 -11.84 -13.13
CA SER A 50 12.91 -10.87 -14.11
C SER A 50 11.43 -10.58 -13.86
N LEU A 51 10.97 -9.41 -14.27
CA LEU A 51 9.55 -9.06 -14.38
C LEU A 51 8.98 -9.37 -15.77
N GLU A 52 9.82 -9.72 -16.74
CA GLU A 52 9.40 -10.08 -18.10
C GLU A 52 8.35 -11.19 -18.04
N ASP A 53 7.34 -11.08 -18.87
CA ASP A 53 6.27 -12.09 -19.06
C ASP A 53 5.34 -12.34 -17.88
N LEU A 54 5.43 -11.58 -16.76
CA LEU A 54 4.56 -11.81 -15.60
C LEU A 54 3.19 -11.15 -15.74
N ASP A 55 3.06 -10.03 -16.45
CA ASP A 55 1.84 -9.21 -16.61
C ASP A 55 1.00 -9.10 -15.32
N PRO A 56 1.54 -8.57 -14.21
CA PRO A 56 0.80 -8.46 -12.97
C PRO A 56 -0.27 -7.37 -13.02
N ASP A 57 -1.39 -7.62 -12.36
CA ASP A 57 -2.43 -6.62 -12.11
C ASP A 57 -2.11 -5.80 -10.87
N PHE A 58 -1.38 -6.44 -9.94
CA PHE A 58 -1.05 -5.90 -8.65
C PHE A 58 0.38 -6.24 -8.25
N TYR A 59 1.12 -5.25 -7.80
CA TYR A 59 2.43 -5.39 -7.18
C TYR A 59 2.32 -5.11 -5.68
N PHE A 60 2.96 -5.95 -4.87
CA PHE A 60 3.16 -5.69 -3.45
C PHE A 60 4.65 -5.61 -3.13
N PHE A 61 5.05 -4.59 -2.38
CA PHE A 61 6.42 -4.39 -1.95
C PHE A 61 6.44 -4.00 -0.46
N GLY A 62 6.84 -4.93 0.39
CA GLY A 62 6.84 -4.77 1.85
C GLY A 62 8.01 -3.95 2.38
N GLY A 63 8.10 -3.84 3.70
CA GLY A 63 9.16 -3.14 4.40
C GLY A 63 10.42 -3.98 4.61
N GLY A 64 11.57 -3.30 4.74
CA GLY A 64 12.86 -3.91 5.03
C GLY A 64 13.76 -2.95 5.78
N GLN A 65 14.78 -3.50 6.47
CA GLN A 65 15.80 -2.70 7.13
C GLN A 65 16.83 -2.16 6.12
N ASP A 66 17.60 -1.14 6.48
CA ASP A 66 18.55 -0.46 5.59
C ASP A 66 19.49 -1.43 4.87
N ARG A 67 20.00 -2.47 5.57
CA ARG A 67 20.87 -3.47 4.97
C ARG A 67 20.19 -4.25 3.83
N GLN A 68 18.95 -4.66 4.01
CA GLN A 68 18.16 -5.31 2.97
C GLN A 68 17.83 -4.34 1.83
N GLN A 69 17.50 -3.09 2.16
CA GLN A 69 17.22 -2.06 1.18
C GLN A 69 18.41 -1.78 0.24
N ILE A 70 19.66 -1.80 0.76
CA ILE A 70 20.86 -1.64 -0.09
C ILE A 70 20.93 -2.73 -1.14
N ILE A 71 20.75 -3.99 -0.74
CA ILE A 71 20.84 -5.14 -1.64
C ILE A 71 19.69 -5.12 -2.67
N VAL A 72 18.47 -4.94 -2.16
CA VAL A 72 17.25 -4.89 -2.98
C VAL A 72 17.27 -3.69 -3.94
N GLY A 73 17.73 -2.52 -3.46
CA GLY A 73 17.82 -1.31 -4.28
C GLY A 73 18.70 -1.48 -5.50
N GLN A 74 19.83 -2.18 -5.37
CA GLN A 74 20.72 -2.47 -6.52
C GLN A 74 20.04 -3.37 -7.57
N ASP A 75 19.33 -4.39 -7.13
CA ASP A 75 18.62 -5.31 -8.04
C ASP A 75 17.37 -4.65 -8.65
N LEU A 76 16.64 -3.85 -7.86
CA LEU A 76 15.45 -3.14 -8.30
C LEU A 76 15.73 -2.14 -9.44
N GLN A 77 16.96 -1.57 -9.53
CA GLN A 77 17.36 -0.74 -10.67
C GLN A 77 17.24 -1.48 -12.00
N LYS A 78 17.51 -2.79 -12.02
CA LYS A 78 17.39 -3.63 -13.23
C LYS A 78 15.94 -3.83 -13.65
N LYS A 79 15.02 -3.85 -12.69
CA LYS A 79 13.57 -4.05 -12.85
C LYS A 79 12.81 -2.72 -13.03
N ALA A 80 13.48 -1.58 -12.83
CA ALA A 80 12.85 -0.26 -12.75
C ALA A 80 12.06 0.11 -14.01
N LYS A 81 12.58 -0.22 -15.20
CA LYS A 81 11.94 0.11 -16.48
C LYS A 81 10.59 -0.62 -16.61
N ASP A 82 10.57 -1.92 -16.32
CA ASP A 82 9.39 -2.76 -16.49
C ASP A 82 8.35 -2.43 -15.43
N LEU A 83 8.76 -2.29 -14.16
CA LEU A 83 7.86 -1.90 -13.08
C LEU A 83 7.19 -0.53 -13.33
N LYS A 84 7.96 0.47 -13.79
CA LYS A 84 7.40 1.78 -14.14
C LYS A 84 6.43 1.70 -15.30
N LYS A 85 6.78 0.95 -16.34
CA LYS A 85 5.92 0.74 -17.51
C LYS A 85 4.59 0.11 -17.07
N ASP A 86 4.61 -0.93 -16.25
CA ASP A 86 3.40 -1.62 -15.81
C ASP A 86 2.52 -0.71 -14.95
N VAL A 87 3.10 0.09 -14.04
CA VAL A 87 2.37 1.11 -13.27
C VAL A 87 1.81 2.18 -14.20
N ASP A 88 2.57 2.60 -15.21
CA ASP A 88 2.11 3.57 -16.20
C ASP A 88 0.95 3.04 -17.05
N ASP A 89 0.93 1.73 -17.33
CA ASP A 89 -0.12 0.99 -18.01
C ASP A 89 -1.29 0.61 -17.07
N GLY A 90 -1.26 1.09 -15.82
CA GLY A 90 -2.37 1.01 -14.87
C GLY A 90 -2.31 -0.13 -13.87
N ALA A 91 -1.21 -0.91 -13.81
CA ALA A 91 -1.02 -1.89 -12.74
C ALA A 91 -1.10 -1.21 -11.37
N VAL A 92 -1.74 -1.88 -10.41
CA VAL A 92 -1.82 -1.40 -9.03
C VAL A 92 -0.54 -1.76 -8.29
N LEU A 93 -0.06 -0.84 -7.46
CA LEU A 93 1.10 -1.11 -6.61
C LEU A 93 0.82 -0.62 -5.19
N LEU A 94 1.08 -1.46 -4.20
CA LEU A 94 1.13 -1.08 -2.78
C LEU A 94 2.53 -1.33 -2.25
N SER A 95 3.17 -0.27 -1.73
CA SER A 95 4.50 -0.35 -1.13
C SER A 95 4.50 0.18 0.30
N ILE A 96 5.19 -0.53 1.19
CA ILE A 96 5.22 -0.23 2.62
C ILE A 96 6.66 0.10 3.04
N CYS A 97 6.85 1.20 3.78
CA CYS A 97 8.08 1.60 4.46
C CYS A 97 9.33 1.51 3.56
N GLY A 98 10.20 0.51 3.75
CA GLY A 98 11.41 0.33 2.94
C GLY A 98 11.10 0.16 1.43
N GLY A 99 10.03 -0.57 1.09
CA GLY A 99 9.56 -0.66 -0.30
C GLY A 99 9.10 0.69 -0.85
N TYR A 100 8.40 1.47 -0.04
CA TYR A 100 8.02 2.85 -0.40
C TYR A 100 9.25 3.74 -0.62
N GLN A 101 10.27 3.62 0.24
CA GLN A 101 11.51 4.39 0.13
C GLN A 101 12.30 4.05 -1.14
N LEU A 102 12.39 2.77 -1.51
CA LEU A 102 13.10 2.32 -2.71
C LEU A 102 12.40 2.71 -4.03
N LEU A 103 11.11 3.03 -3.98
CA LEU A 103 10.36 3.53 -5.14
C LEU A 103 10.47 5.05 -5.33
N GLN A 104 11.06 5.78 -4.38
CA GLN A 104 11.33 7.22 -4.44
C GLN A 104 12.58 7.51 -5.28
N ASN A 105 13.02 8.77 -5.30
CA ASN A 105 14.26 9.18 -5.96
C ASN A 105 15.49 8.62 -5.25
N TYR A 106 15.54 8.73 -3.91
CA TYR A 106 16.57 8.17 -3.06
C TYR A 106 16.13 8.10 -1.59
N PHE A 107 16.81 7.26 -0.83
CA PHE A 107 16.80 7.27 0.63
C PHE A 107 18.23 7.52 1.13
N LYS A 108 18.45 8.59 1.88
CA LYS A 108 19.73 8.89 2.54
C LYS A 108 19.64 8.49 3.99
N THR A 109 20.42 7.50 4.40
CA THR A 109 20.48 6.99 5.78
C THR A 109 21.09 8.01 6.73
N LEU A 110 21.00 7.77 8.04
CA LEU A 110 21.51 8.69 9.05
C LEU A 110 23.05 8.85 9.00
N ASP A 111 23.77 7.79 8.61
CA ASP A 111 25.24 7.81 8.44
C ASP A 111 25.69 8.47 7.12
N GLY A 112 24.75 8.93 6.30
CA GLY A 112 25.01 9.60 5.04
C GLY A 112 25.06 8.69 3.81
N THR A 113 24.90 7.38 3.97
CA THR A 113 24.81 6.43 2.84
C THR A 113 23.56 6.75 2.02
N GLU A 114 23.71 6.93 0.70
CA GLU A 114 22.61 7.13 -0.20
C GLU A 114 22.23 5.85 -0.92
N ILE A 115 20.99 5.43 -0.73
CA ILE A 115 20.37 4.29 -1.43
C ILE A 115 19.54 4.87 -2.56
N LYS A 116 19.97 4.66 -3.79
CA LYS A 116 19.27 5.13 -4.98
C LYS A 116 17.95 4.38 -5.14
N GLY A 117 16.86 5.11 -5.19
CA GLY A 117 15.54 4.58 -5.55
C GLY A 117 15.33 4.56 -7.07
N ILE A 118 14.17 4.09 -7.50
CA ILE A 118 13.86 4.05 -8.94
C ILE A 118 13.13 5.31 -9.45
N GLY A 119 12.74 6.24 -8.59
CA GLY A 119 12.04 7.48 -8.96
C GLY A 119 10.66 7.22 -9.57
N LEU A 120 9.90 6.27 -9.05
CA LEU A 120 8.48 6.09 -9.38
C LEU A 120 7.66 7.18 -8.69
N PHE A 121 7.95 7.43 -7.41
CA PHE A 121 7.41 8.56 -6.66
C PHE A 121 8.41 9.73 -6.70
N ASP A 122 7.94 10.92 -7.07
CA ASP A 122 8.72 12.16 -6.95
C ASP A 122 8.81 12.56 -5.48
N ALA A 123 9.64 11.85 -4.74
CA ALA A 123 9.86 12.01 -3.31
C ALA A 123 11.28 11.57 -2.95
N TYR A 124 11.71 11.92 -1.75
CA TYR A 124 12.96 11.41 -1.16
C TYR A 124 12.80 11.21 0.33
N THR A 125 13.64 10.34 0.90
CA THR A 125 13.68 10.10 2.34
C THR A 125 15.03 10.48 2.91
N GLN A 126 15.02 11.17 4.06
CA GLN A 126 16.19 11.56 4.84
C GLN A 126 16.16 10.85 6.20
N GLY A 127 17.19 10.09 6.50
CA GLY A 127 17.36 9.46 7.83
C GLY A 127 17.45 10.50 8.95
N SER A 128 16.84 10.20 10.08
CA SER A 128 16.85 11.07 11.25
C SER A 128 17.07 10.30 12.54
N THR A 129 17.44 10.99 13.62
CA THR A 129 17.56 10.42 14.96
C THR A 129 16.21 10.22 15.65
N GLN A 130 15.17 10.88 15.14
CA GLN A 130 13.81 10.76 15.67
C GLN A 130 13.19 9.44 15.22
N ARG A 131 12.80 8.59 16.17
CA ARG A 131 12.02 7.38 15.88
C ARG A 131 10.55 7.72 15.87
N MET A 132 9.89 7.51 14.75
CA MET A 132 8.45 7.62 14.56
C MET A 132 7.84 6.23 14.72
N ILE A 133 7.17 5.99 15.84
CA ILE A 133 6.66 4.67 16.23
C ILE A 133 5.32 4.79 16.94
N GLY A 134 4.35 4.00 16.52
CA GLY A 134 3.03 3.96 17.13
C GLY A 134 1.92 3.62 16.15
N ASN A 135 0.69 3.70 16.63
CA ASN A 135 -0.46 3.62 15.72
C ASN A 135 -0.62 4.95 14.96
N LEU A 136 -0.79 4.83 13.66
CA LEU A 136 -0.94 5.94 12.73
C LEU A 136 -2.36 5.94 12.16
N LEU A 137 -3.09 7.04 12.34
CA LEU A 137 -4.43 7.25 11.78
C LEU A 137 -4.37 8.34 10.72
N VAL A 138 -4.87 8.03 9.54
CA VAL A 138 -4.77 8.86 8.34
C VAL A 138 -6.14 9.05 7.71
N GLU A 139 -6.54 10.28 7.46
CA GLU A 139 -7.69 10.59 6.61
C GLU A 139 -7.27 10.44 5.13
N ILE A 140 -7.95 9.54 4.40
CA ILE A 140 -7.61 9.18 3.01
C ILE A 140 -7.82 10.39 2.09
N ASN A 141 -6.94 10.52 1.12
CA ASN A 141 -7.08 11.54 0.06
C ASN A 141 -8.47 11.45 -0.62
N PRO A 142 -9.19 12.57 -0.77
CA PRO A 142 -10.52 12.59 -1.36
C PRO A 142 -10.63 11.94 -2.74
N SER A 143 -9.57 11.94 -3.54
CA SER A 143 -9.55 11.30 -4.87
C SER A 143 -9.78 9.77 -4.80
N ILE A 144 -9.32 9.13 -3.72
CA ILE A 144 -9.57 7.72 -3.45
C ILE A 144 -10.98 7.53 -2.90
N ILE A 145 -11.41 8.36 -1.93
CA ILE A 145 -12.72 8.27 -1.27
C ILE A 145 -13.86 8.27 -2.30
N LEU A 146 -13.77 9.15 -3.31
CA LEU A 146 -14.79 9.23 -4.37
C LEU A 146 -14.90 7.94 -5.20
N SER A 147 -13.85 7.14 -5.21
CA SER A 147 -13.77 5.87 -5.96
C SER A 147 -14.10 4.65 -5.10
N LEU A 148 -14.21 4.81 -3.77
CA LEU A 148 -14.55 3.70 -2.87
C LEU A 148 -15.99 3.22 -3.09
N PRO A 149 -16.23 1.90 -3.07
CA PRO A 149 -17.58 1.36 -3.13
C PRO A 149 -18.40 1.82 -1.92
N ARG A 150 -19.41 2.64 -2.17
CA ARG A 150 -20.33 3.09 -1.11
C ARG A 150 -21.27 1.94 -0.76
N LYS A 151 -20.98 1.22 0.32
CA LYS A 151 -21.96 0.30 0.94
C LYS A 151 -23.10 1.14 1.52
N ARG A 152 -24.28 1.06 0.92
CA ARG A 152 -25.44 1.83 1.34
C ARG A 152 -26.15 1.27 2.58
N GLU A 153 -26.02 0.00 2.96
CA GLU A 153 -26.95 -0.60 3.95
C GLU A 153 -26.34 -1.80 4.67
N SER A 154 -25.60 -1.67 5.75
CA SER A 154 -25.60 -2.66 6.85
C SER A 154 -24.73 -2.30 8.04
N ILE A 155 -24.24 -1.09 8.09
CA ILE A 155 -23.40 -0.72 9.21
C ILE A 155 -24.16 0.31 10.05
N THR A 156 -24.81 -0.16 11.11
CA THR A 156 -25.58 0.66 12.05
C THR A 156 -24.66 1.20 13.13
N GLY A 157 -24.45 2.52 13.13
CA GLY A 157 -23.75 3.23 14.21
C GLY A 157 -23.16 4.58 13.75
N PRO A 158 -23.15 5.59 14.61
CA PRO A 158 -22.68 6.95 14.27
C PRO A 158 -21.18 7.04 13.97
N ARG A 159 -20.36 6.06 14.41
CA ARG A 159 -18.89 6.02 14.17
C ARG A 159 -18.49 5.46 12.81
N ILE A 160 -19.39 4.87 12.06
CA ILE A 160 -19.08 4.11 10.85
C ILE A 160 -19.00 5.02 9.61
N LYS A 161 -19.64 6.20 9.68
CA LYS A 161 -19.49 7.19 8.60
C LYS A 161 -18.07 7.78 8.52
N SER A 162 -17.33 7.81 9.64
CA SER A 162 -15.93 8.29 9.65
C SER A 162 -14.93 7.23 9.19
N GLY A 163 -15.12 5.95 9.50
CA GLY A 163 -14.13 4.90 9.21
C GLY A 163 -13.87 4.60 7.73
N ILE A 164 -14.83 4.86 6.85
CA ILE A 164 -14.65 4.66 5.39
C ILE A 164 -13.64 5.66 4.80
N THR A 165 -13.35 6.74 5.50
CA THR A 165 -12.44 7.80 5.06
C THR A 165 -11.09 7.74 5.75
N GLU A 166 -10.83 6.75 6.60
CA GLU A 166 -9.62 6.65 7.40
C GLU A 166 -8.87 5.33 7.15
N LEU A 167 -7.55 5.39 7.24
CA LEU A 167 -6.66 4.22 7.31
C LEU A 167 -6.01 4.17 8.68
N ILE A 168 -5.95 2.97 9.27
CA ILE A 168 -5.24 2.70 10.50
C ILE A 168 -4.10 1.70 10.25
N GLY A 169 -2.91 2.00 10.74
CA GLY A 169 -1.76 1.12 10.70
C GLY A 169 -0.82 1.38 11.85
N PHE A 170 0.33 0.75 11.80
CA PHE A 170 1.40 0.95 12.76
C PHE A 170 2.63 1.48 12.03
N GLU A 171 3.13 2.65 12.43
CA GLU A 171 4.37 3.22 11.89
C GLU A 171 5.56 2.84 12.76
N ASN A 172 6.69 2.55 12.14
CA ASN A 172 7.95 2.29 12.86
C ASN A 172 9.15 2.57 11.95
N HIS A 173 9.50 3.82 11.83
CA HIS A 173 10.62 4.29 10.99
C HIS A 173 11.31 5.50 11.60
N SER A 174 12.50 5.84 11.08
CA SER A 174 13.23 7.07 11.39
C SER A 174 13.57 7.88 10.15
N GLY A 175 13.25 7.36 8.96
CA GLY A 175 13.33 8.13 7.73
C GLY A 175 12.21 9.17 7.63
N LYS A 176 12.54 10.40 7.31
CA LYS A 176 11.60 11.48 7.01
C LYS A 176 11.45 11.60 5.49
N THR A 177 10.23 11.37 5.00
CA THR A 177 9.92 11.45 3.57
C THR A 177 9.32 12.82 3.23
N TYR A 178 9.84 13.40 2.16
CA TYR A 178 9.37 14.67 1.61
C TYR A 178 8.90 14.47 0.18
N LEU A 179 7.67 14.91 -0.10
CA LEU A 179 7.04 14.77 -1.40
C LEU A 179 7.42 15.94 -2.31
N GLY A 180 7.63 15.67 -3.59
CA GLY A 180 7.72 16.68 -4.63
C GLY A 180 6.40 17.42 -4.83
N SER A 181 6.46 18.63 -5.39
CA SER A 181 5.32 19.55 -5.49
C SER A 181 4.11 19.00 -6.28
N ASN A 182 4.33 18.03 -7.16
CA ASN A 182 3.29 17.46 -8.00
C ASN A 182 2.79 16.08 -7.50
N LEU A 183 3.36 15.58 -6.41
CA LEU A 183 2.98 14.27 -5.86
C LEU A 183 1.92 14.44 -4.75
N GLN A 184 0.83 13.72 -4.87
CA GLN A 184 -0.24 13.76 -3.88
C GLN A 184 0.06 12.80 -2.73
N PRO A 185 -0.18 13.19 -1.46
CA PRO A 185 -0.12 12.25 -0.34
C PRO A 185 -1.27 11.24 -0.42
N LEU A 186 -1.05 10.03 0.12
CA LEU A 186 -2.10 9.03 0.32
C LEU A 186 -3.20 9.57 1.25
N GLY A 187 -2.81 10.37 2.23
CA GLY A 187 -3.76 11.03 3.11
C GLY A 187 -3.11 12.04 4.05
N THR A 188 -3.94 12.58 4.94
CA THR A 188 -3.55 13.52 5.97
C THR A 188 -3.51 12.85 7.32
N VAL A 189 -2.41 12.99 8.06
CA VAL A 189 -2.24 12.43 9.41
C VAL A 189 -3.20 13.13 10.37
N THR A 190 -4.05 12.36 11.01
CA THR A 190 -4.90 12.82 12.11
C THR A 190 -4.30 12.49 13.47
N ARG A 191 -3.58 11.34 13.56
CA ARG A 191 -2.81 10.93 14.75
C ARG A 191 -1.59 10.13 14.30
N GLY A 192 -0.44 10.37 14.91
CA GLY A 192 0.85 9.78 14.56
C GLY A 192 1.74 10.78 13.83
N PHE A 193 2.77 10.28 13.16
CA PHE A 193 3.81 11.11 12.52
C PHE A 193 3.68 11.15 10.99
N GLY A 194 3.36 10.02 10.36
CA GLY A 194 3.28 9.92 8.90
C GLY A 194 4.64 10.04 8.20
N ASN A 195 4.67 10.69 7.05
CA ASN A 195 5.86 10.79 6.22
C ASN A 195 7.09 11.36 6.94
N ASN A 196 6.91 12.38 7.78
CA ASN A 196 8.06 13.11 8.39
C ASN A 196 7.79 13.69 9.78
N GLY A 197 6.54 13.62 10.27
CA GLY A 197 6.14 14.19 11.55
C GLY A 197 6.02 15.72 11.57
N GLU A 198 6.08 16.39 10.42
CA GLU A 198 6.15 17.85 10.29
C GLU A 198 4.96 18.44 9.52
N ASP A 199 4.67 17.88 8.33
CA ASP A 199 3.73 18.47 7.36
C ASP A 199 2.35 17.78 7.36
N LYS A 200 2.15 16.79 8.25
CA LYS A 200 0.93 15.98 8.35
C LYS A 200 0.58 15.19 7.08
N THR A 201 1.51 14.98 6.18
CA THR A 201 1.29 14.08 5.06
C THR A 201 1.59 12.63 5.44
N GLU A 202 0.88 11.69 4.82
CA GLU A 202 1.21 10.28 4.87
C GLU A 202 1.17 9.67 3.50
N GLY A 203 2.22 8.89 3.20
CA GLY A 203 2.36 8.16 1.96
C GLY A 203 2.41 9.04 0.72
N ALA A 204 2.23 8.40 -0.43
CA ALA A 204 2.19 9.03 -1.74
C ALA A 204 1.28 8.27 -2.71
N ILE A 205 0.74 8.99 -3.70
CA ILE A 205 -0.06 8.44 -4.79
C ILE A 205 0.57 8.84 -6.12
N TYR A 206 0.85 7.85 -6.97
CA TYR A 206 1.17 8.05 -8.38
C TYR A 206 0.33 7.11 -9.22
N LYS A 207 -0.65 7.61 -9.97
CA LYS A 207 -1.62 6.78 -10.71
C LYS A 207 -2.29 5.75 -9.77
N ASN A 208 -2.10 4.45 -9.99
CA ASN A 208 -2.56 3.35 -9.15
C ASN A 208 -1.46 2.81 -8.22
N ALA A 209 -0.35 3.53 -8.06
CA ALA A 209 0.70 3.19 -7.11
C ALA A 209 0.51 3.97 -5.80
N PHE A 210 0.59 3.26 -4.69
CA PHE A 210 0.41 3.76 -3.33
C PHE A 210 1.62 3.38 -2.49
N GLY A 211 2.27 4.36 -1.88
CA GLY A 211 3.34 4.18 -0.91
C GLY A 211 2.91 4.66 0.46
N CYS A 212 3.33 4.01 1.54
CA CYS A 212 2.99 4.45 2.90
C CYS A 212 3.91 3.85 3.97
N TYR A 213 3.78 4.37 5.21
CA TYR A 213 4.45 3.82 6.40
C TYR A 213 3.52 2.97 7.28
N LEU A 214 2.31 2.68 6.83
CA LEU A 214 1.29 1.91 7.55
C LEU A 214 1.59 0.40 7.54
N HIS A 215 2.34 -0.07 8.52
CA HIS A 215 2.65 -1.49 8.76
C HIS A 215 1.59 -2.24 9.59
N GLY A 216 1.97 -3.48 9.98
CA GLY A 216 1.20 -4.39 10.83
C GLY A 216 0.03 -4.97 10.09
N SER A 217 0.28 -5.36 8.86
CA SER A 217 -0.64 -5.68 7.77
C SER A 217 -1.74 -4.63 7.66
N LEU A 218 -1.55 -3.69 6.75
CA LEU A 218 -2.47 -2.56 6.52
C LEU A 218 -3.87 -3.05 6.16
N LEU A 219 -3.96 -3.97 5.18
CA LEU A 219 -5.22 -4.32 4.53
C LEU A 219 -6.22 -5.07 5.42
N PRO A 220 -5.82 -5.97 6.35
CA PRO A 220 -6.79 -6.64 7.23
C PRO A 220 -7.58 -5.69 8.11
N LYS A 221 -7.00 -4.55 8.47
CA LYS A 221 -7.64 -3.52 9.31
C LYS A 221 -8.39 -2.46 8.49
N ASN A 222 -8.21 -2.48 7.17
CA ASN A 222 -8.77 -1.49 6.25
C ASN A 222 -9.43 -2.19 5.05
N PRO A 223 -10.53 -2.94 5.28
CA PRO A 223 -11.16 -3.77 4.26
C PRO A 223 -11.64 -2.96 3.05
N HIS A 224 -12.07 -1.72 3.25
CA HIS A 224 -12.47 -0.80 2.20
C HIS A 224 -11.32 -0.45 1.25
N PHE A 225 -10.09 -0.27 1.79
CA PHE A 225 -8.91 -0.01 0.97
C PHE A 225 -8.45 -1.27 0.24
N ALA A 226 -8.51 -2.45 0.89
CA ALA A 226 -8.25 -3.73 0.24
C ALA A 226 -9.19 -3.95 -0.96
N ASP A 227 -10.49 -3.70 -0.79
CA ASP A 227 -11.48 -3.82 -1.86
C ASP A 227 -11.25 -2.79 -2.98
N TYR A 228 -10.86 -1.57 -2.64
CA TYR A 228 -10.48 -0.55 -3.63
C TYR A 228 -9.32 -1.02 -4.53
N LEU A 229 -8.26 -1.57 -3.93
CA LEU A 229 -7.10 -2.07 -4.67
C LEU A 229 -7.47 -3.26 -5.57
N ILE A 230 -8.31 -4.18 -5.09
CA ILE A 230 -8.84 -5.30 -5.89
C ILE A 230 -9.64 -4.77 -7.08
N VAL A 231 -10.52 -3.78 -6.86
CA VAL A 231 -11.30 -3.16 -7.93
C VAL A 231 -10.41 -2.54 -8.99
N LYS A 232 -9.39 -1.79 -8.58
CA LYS A 232 -8.44 -1.17 -9.52
C LYS A 232 -7.69 -2.22 -10.34
N SER A 233 -7.31 -3.34 -9.73
CA SER A 233 -6.66 -4.46 -10.42
C SER A 233 -7.60 -5.10 -11.46
N ILE A 234 -8.89 -5.29 -11.12
CA ILE A 234 -9.90 -5.79 -12.05
C ILE A 234 -10.13 -4.78 -13.20
N GLU A 235 -10.22 -3.48 -12.89
CA GLU A 235 -10.39 -2.43 -13.91
C GLU A 235 -9.22 -2.38 -14.89
N ARG A 236 -8.00 -2.59 -14.43
CA ARG A 236 -6.80 -2.66 -15.29
C ARG A 236 -6.91 -3.82 -16.28
N ARG A 237 -7.22 -5.02 -15.83
CA ARG A 237 -7.23 -6.23 -16.65
C ARG A 237 -8.47 -6.37 -17.53
N TYR A 238 -9.64 -6.01 -16.99
CA TYR A 238 -10.93 -6.28 -17.64
C TYR A 238 -11.70 -5.02 -18.07
N GLY A 239 -11.12 -3.84 -17.83
CA GLY A 239 -11.74 -2.55 -18.13
C GLY A 239 -12.78 -2.11 -17.09
N LYS A 240 -13.16 -0.83 -17.14
CA LYS A 240 -14.06 -0.19 -16.16
C LYS A 240 -15.49 -0.79 -16.11
N SER A 241 -15.93 -1.47 -17.17
CA SER A 241 -17.21 -2.17 -17.19
C SER A 241 -17.23 -3.40 -16.27
N ALA A 242 -16.06 -3.95 -15.95
CA ALA A 242 -15.88 -5.05 -15.00
C ALA A 242 -15.80 -4.61 -13.53
N SER A 243 -16.12 -3.34 -13.25
CA SER A 243 -15.88 -2.63 -12.01
C SER A 243 -16.46 -3.27 -10.74
N TRP A 244 -16.11 -2.70 -9.60
CA TRP A 244 -16.48 -3.03 -8.23
C TRP A 244 -17.99 -3.31 -7.99
N ARG A 245 -18.89 -2.81 -8.85
CA ARG A 245 -20.32 -3.14 -8.79
C ARG A 245 -20.58 -4.64 -8.88
N LYS A 246 -19.62 -5.41 -9.38
CA LYS A 246 -19.65 -6.88 -9.48
C LYS A 246 -18.99 -7.57 -8.27
N LEU A 247 -18.28 -6.83 -7.39
CA LEU A 247 -17.74 -7.41 -6.18
C LEU A 247 -18.86 -7.75 -5.21
N LYS A 248 -18.99 -9.05 -4.92
CA LYS A 248 -19.92 -9.53 -3.89
C LYS A 248 -19.51 -8.92 -2.53
N PRO A 249 -20.44 -8.31 -1.78
CA PRO A 249 -20.15 -7.83 -0.43
C PRO A 249 -19.65 -8.97 0.48
N LEU A 250 -18.70 -8.67 1.35
CA LEU A 250 -18.25 -9.56 2.42
C LEU A 250 -18.76 -9.05 3.77
N ASP A 251 -18.85 -9.94 4.74
CA ASP A 251 -19.02 -9.56 6.13
C ASP A 251 -17.66 -9.12 6.69
N ASP A 252 -17.48 -7.83 6.82
CA ASP A 252 -16.25 -7.19 7.32
C ASP A 252 -16.37 -6.81 8.81
N SER A 253 -17.27 -7.44 9.57
CA SER A 253 -17.52 -7.08 10.97
C SER A 253 -16.28 -7.21 11.85
N ILE A 254 -15.48 -8.27 11.65
CA ILE A 254 -14.23 -8.53 12.39
C ILE A 254 -13.15 -7.53 12.00
N GLU A 255 -13.01 -7.25 10.70
CA GLU A 255 -12.05 -6.27 10.17
C GLU A 255 -12.33 -4.88 10.75
N TRP A 256 -13.59 -4.45 10.75
CA TRP A 256 -13.99 -3.18 11.33
C TRP A 256 -13.84 -3.14 12.86
N GLN A 257 -14.12 -4.23 13.55
CA GLN A 257 -13.85 -4.32 14.99
C GLN A 257 -12.36 -4.15 15.29
N THR A 258 -11.49 -4.77 14.46
CA THR A 258 -10.04 -4.64 14.56
C THR A 258 -9.58 -3.21 14.26
N HIS A 259 -10.14 -2.59 13.22
CA HIS A 259 -9.89 -1.20 12.86
C HIS A 259 -10.16 -0.27 14.05
N TRP A 260 -11.36 -0.33 14.60
CA TRP A 260 -11.76 0.54 15.73
C TRP A 260 -10.99 0.23 17.01
N SER A 261 -10.66 -1.04 17.26
CA SER A 261 -9.81 -1.40 18.40
C SER A 261 -8.42 -0.75 18.29
N ALA A 262 -7.83 -0.70 17.09
CA ALA A 262 -6.56 -0.04 16.87
C ALA A 262 -6.65 1.48 17.00
N VAL A 263 -7.71 2.11 16.46
CA VAL A 263 -7.97 3.56 16.59
C VAL A 263 -8.12 3.97 18.06
N ASN A 264 -8.88 3.18 18.86
CA ASN A 264 -9.13 3.50 20.27
C ASN A 264 -7.88 3.33 21.17
N ARG A 265 -6.85 2.63 20.70
CA ARG A 265 -5.55 2.49 21.41
C ARG A 265 -4.59 3.63 21.15
N ILE A 266 -4.89 4.54 20.24
CA ILE A 266 -4.07 5.74 20.03
C ILE A 266 -4.36 6.68 21.21
N PRO A 267 -3.33 7.12 21.98
CA PRO A 267 -3.53 8.07 23.05
C PRO A 267 -4.25 9.33 22.56
N GLN A 268 -5.21 9.80 23.32
CA GLN A 268 -5.79 11.12 23.08
C GLN A 268 -4.76 12.14 23.59
N VAL A 269 -4.23 12.95 22.69
CA VAL A 269 -3.33 14.06 23.02
C VAL A 269 -4.17 15.24 23.50
#